data_d548f9c14289193db57d7d9fdfd40cd3
#
_entry.id   d548f9c14289193db57d7d9fdfd40cd3
#
_cell.length_a   1.000
_cell.length_b   1.000
_cell.length_c   1.000
_cell.angle_alpha   90.00
_cell.angle_beta   90.00
_cell.angle_gamma   90.00
#
_symmetry.space_group_name_H-M   'P 1'
#
loop_
_entity.id
_entity.type
_entity.pdbx_description
1 polymer ?
#
loop_
_entity_poly.entity_id
_entity_poly.type
_entity_poly.pdbx_seq_one_letter_code
_entity_poly.pdbx_strand_id
1 'polypeptide(L)'
;MFGRNEARVFREGDNVILRLVGLSFTSGNSEIKQEDFDLLAKVEKAIDVFPRSELIIEGHTDSFGGDTSNQRLSQERAESVQQYMINAMRIASYRLIATGFGETNPVANNETESGRSRNRRIDIVIKPKLDPI
;
A
#
# COMPACT_ATOMS: atom_id res chain seq x y z
N MET A 1 16.94 4.75 1.75
CA MET A 1 15.80 5.25 2.55
C MET A 1 14.99 4.11 3.19
N PHE A 2 14.46 3.19 2.39
CA PHE A 2 13.72 2.04 2.93
C PHE A 2 14.64 0.85 3.14
N GLY A 3 14.50 0.18 4.30
CA GLY A 3 15.15 -1.08 4.54
C GLY A 3 14.51 -2.20 3.73
N ARG A 4 15.24 -3.31 3.57
CA ARG A 4 14.79 -4.46 2.79
C ARG A 4 13.46 -5.03 3.29
N ASN A 5 13.23 -4.98 4.60
CA ASN A 5 12.02 -5.50 5.23
C ASN A 5 10.92 -4.44 5.37
N GLU A 6 11.15 -3.23 4.88
CA GLU A 6 10.17 -2.14 4.97
C GLU A 6 9.42 -1.95 3.67
N ALA A 7 10.12 -1.67 2.60
CA ALA A 7 9.49 -1.41 1.32
C ALA A 7 10.44 -1.65 0.16
N ARG A 8 9.86 -1.90 -1.00
CA ARG A 8 10.57 -1.93 -2.28
C ARG A 8 10.02 -0.83 -3.16
N VAL A 9 10.89 -0.23 -3.95
CA VAL A 9 10.53 0.88 -4.84
C VAL A 9 10.75 0.44 -6.29
N PHE A 10 9.71 0.61 -7.10
CA PHE A 10 9.74 0.25 -8.52
C PHE A 10 9.32 1.44 -9.37
N ARG A 11 9.75 1.44 -10.63
CA ARG A 11 9.20 2.34 -11.61
C ARG A 11 8.39 1.53 -12.63
N GLU A 12 7.24 2.09 -13.00
CA GLU A 12 6.37 1.50 -14.02
C GLU A 12 5.87 2.64 -14.89
N GLY A 13 6.52 2.82 -16.06
CA GLY A 13 6.31 4.01 -16.87
C GLY A 13 6.73 5.25 -16.09
N ASP A 14 5.85 6.21 -15.98
CA ASP A 14 6.10 7.45 -15.20
C ASP A 14 5.71 7.30 -13.74
N ASN A 15 5.14 6.16 -13.35
CA ASN A 15 4.67 5.93 -11.99
C ASN A 15 5.77 5.36 -11.11
N VAL A 16 5.71 5.68 -9.83
CA VAL A 16 6.58 5.10 -8.80
C VAL A 16 5.69 4.24 -7.90
N ILE A 17 6.09 3.00 -7.68
CA ILE A 17 5.33 2.08 -6.83
C ILE A 17 6.12 1.81 -5.57
N LEU A 18 5.50 2.09 -4.41
CA LEU A 18 6.04 1.74 -3.10
C LEU A 18 5.34 0.47 -2.64
N ARG A 19 6.06 -0.65 -2.63
CA ARG A 19 5.51 -1.93 -2.16
C ARG A 19 5.85 -2.08 -0.69
N LEU A 20 4.86 -1.89 0.16
CA LEU A 20 5.06 -1.85 1.62
C LEU A 20 4.99 -3.27 2.19
N VAL A 21 6.11 -3.98 2.13
CA VAL A 21 6.18 -5.35 2.64
C VAL A 21 6.26 -5.40 4.17
N GLY A 22 6.68 -4.29 4.80
CA GLY A 22 6.79 -4.21 6.25
C GLY A 22 5.54 -3.70 6.96
N LEU A 23 4.53 -3.29 6.20
CA LEU A 23 3.26 -2.84 6.79
C LEU A 23 2.41 -4.07 7.06
N SER A 24 2.31 -4.46 8.32
CA SER A 24 1.63 -5.68 8.71
C SER A 24 0.33 -5.39 9.45
N PHE A 25 -0.66 -6.26 9.23
CA PHE A 25 -1.93 -6.21 9.94
C PHE A 25 -2.11 -7.51 10.71
N THR A 26 -2.77 -7.42 11.85
CA THR A 26 -3.20 -8.61 12.57
C THR A 26 -4.19 -9.39 11.69
N SER A 27 -4.15 -10.72 11.73
CA SER A 27 -5.01 -11.57 10.93
C SER A 27 -6.47 -11.12 11.03
N GLY A 28 -7.12 -10.92 9.87
CA GLY A 28 -8.50 -10.47 9.79
C GLY A 28 -8.74 -9.02 10.19
N ASN A 29 -7.69 -8.25 10.44
CA ASN A 29 -7.78 -6.87 10.93
C ASN A 29 -7.24 -5.88 9.90
N SER A 30 -7.77 -4.66 9.93
CA SER A 30 -7.35 -3.57 9.04
C SER A 30 -6.78 -2.37 9.80
N GLU A 31 -6.54 -2.51 11.10
CA GLU A 31 -6.05 -1.40 11.93
C GLU A 31 -4.55 -1.17 11.74
N ILE A 32 -4.17 0.11 11.56
CA ILE A 32 -2.77 0.53 11.51
C ILE A 32 -2.20 0.48 12.92
N LYS A 33 -1.04 -0.15 13.08
CA LYS A 33 -0.40 -0.30 14.39
C LYS A 33 0.64 0.79 14.60
N GLN A 34 0.91 1.10 15.87
CA GLN A 34 1.92 2.08 16.23
C GLN A 34 3.31 1.69 15.69
N GLU A 35 3.62 0.41 15.64
CA GLU A 35 4.90 -0.09 15.11
C GLU A 35 5.09 0.21 13.63
N ASP A 36 4.02 0.55 12.90
CA ASP A 36 4.07 0.89 11.48
C ASP A 36 4.31 2.38 11.24
N PHE A 37 4.27 3.22 12.27
CA PHE A 37 4.36 4.68 12.13
C PHE A 37 5.70 5.13 11.54
N ASP A 38 6.81 4.47 11.89
CA ASP A 38 8.13 4.82 11.34
C ASP A 38 8.19 4.57 9.84
N LEU A 39 7.64 3.44 9.39
CA LEU A 39 7.57 3.13 7.97
C LEU A 39 6.71 4.15 7.24
N LEU A 40 5.55 4.49 7.81
CA LEU A 40 4.65 5.45 7.19
C LEU A 40 5.24 6.86 7.14
N ALA A 41 6.07 7.24 8.12
CA ALA A 41 6.80 8.50 8.06
C ALA A 41 7.78 8.53 6.88
N LYS A 42 8.43 7.41 6.58
CA LYS A 42 9.29 7.30 5.39
C LYS A 42 8.49 7.37 4.10
N VAL A 43 7.30 6.77 4.08
CA VAL A 43 6.38 6.86 2.95
C VAL A 43 5.99 8.31 2.68
N GLU A 44 5.70 9.06 3.73
CA GLU A 44 5.37 10.48 3.60
C GLU A 44 6.49 11.26 2.92
N LYS A 45 7.74 11.02 3.33
CA LYS A 45 8.89 11.68 2.70
C LYS A 45 9.01 11.34 1.22
N ALA A 46 8.73 10.10 0.86
CA ALA A 46 8.76 9.69 -0.55
C ALA A 46 7.65 10.38 -1.36
N ILE A 47 6.47 10.51 -0.79
CA ILE A 47 5.34 11.17 -1.43
C ILE A 47 5.61 12.66 -1.60
N ASP A 48 6.28 13.28 -0.65
CA ASP A 48 6.60 14.72 -0.68
C ASP A 48 7.53 15.09 -1.84
N VAL A 49 8.25 14.12 -2.40
CA VAL A 49 9.04 14.34 -3.62
C VAL A 49 8.14 14.66 -4.82
N PHE A 50 6.89 14.23 -4.77
CA PHE A 50 5.91 14.42 -5.84
C PHE A 50 4.65 15.10 -5.27
N PRO A 51 4.73 16.40 -4.93
CA PRO A 51 3.68 17.04 -4.11
C PRO A 51 2.32 17.18 -4.77
N ARG A 52 2.23 17.03 -6.09
CA ARG A 52 0.97 17.12 -6.82
C ARG A 52 0.55 15.78 -7.42
N SER A 53 1.18 14.69 -7.00
CA SER A 53 0.86 13.37 -7.52
C SER A 53 -0.54 12.92 -7.09
N GLU A 54 -1.14 12.08 -7.93
CA GLU A 54 -2.29 11.26 -7.55
C GLU A 54 -1.76 9.96 -6.94
N LEU A 55 -2.41 9.48 -5.91
CA LEU A 55 -1.94 8.33 -5.14
C LEU A 55 -3.02 7.25 -5.13
N ILE A 56 -2.65 6.05 -5.58
CA ILE A 56 -3.54 4.89 -5.52
C ILE A 56 -2.99 3.95 -4.44
N ILE A 57 -3.81 3.66 -3.44
CA ILE A 57 -3.47 2.75 -2.36
C ILE A 57 -4.13 1.42 -2.67
N GLU A 58 -3.32 0.39 -2.93
CA GLU A 58 -3.80 -0.93 -3.33
C GLU A 58 -3.59 -1.94 -2.22
N GLY A 59 -4.68 -2.54 -1.75
CA GLY A 59 -4.62 -3.62 -0.79
C GLY A 59 -4.59 -4.97 -1.48
N HIS A 60 -3.72 -5.86 -1.04
CA HIS A 60 -3.57 -7.20 -1.60
C HIS A 60 -3.50 -8.24 -0.48
N THR A 61 -4.05 -9.43 -0.74
CA THR A 61 -3.99 -10.56 0.18
C THR A 61 -3.30 -11.74 -0.48
N ASP A 62 -2.98 -12.77 0.31
CA ASP A 62 -2.64 -14.08 -0.24
C ASP A 62 -3.94 -14.82 -0.62
N SER A 63 -3.82 -16.05 -1.07
CA SER A 63 -4.96 -16.85 -1.52
C SER A 63 -5.65 -17.62 -0.38
N PHE A 64 -5.22 -17.46 0.85
CA PHE A 64 -5.79 -18.14 2.00
C PHE A 64 -7.10 -17.48 2.42
N GLY A 65 -8.16 -18.27 2.57
CA GLY A 65 -9.48 -17.77 2.92
C GLY A 65 -10.38 -17.60 1.70
N GLY A 66 -11.57 -17.06 1.91
CA GLY A 66 -12.56 -16.88 0.85
C GLY A 66 -12.31 -15.61 0.02
N ASP A 67 -12.64 -15.68 -1.27
CA ASP A 67 -12.45 -14.57 -2.20
C ASP A 67 -13.15 -13.29 -1.74
N THR A 68 -14.40 -13.42 -1.30
CA THR A 68 -15.20 -12.27 -0.85
C THR A 68 -14.60 -11.63 0.40
N SER A 69 -14.16 -12.48 1.36
CA SER A 69 -13.52 -11.99 2.58
C SER A 69 -12.22 -11.28 2.28
N ASN A 70 -11.40 -11.84 1.38
CA ASN A 70 -10.12 -11.24 1.00
C ASN A 70 -10.32 -9.92 0.25
N GLN A 71 -11.33 -9.85 -0.60
CA GLN A 71 -11.65 -8.61 -1.30
C GLN A 71 -12.05 -7.52 -0.32
N ARG A 72 -12.90 -7.84 0.64
CA ARG A 72 -13.34 -6.87 1.65
C ARG A 72 -12.18 -6.43 2.54
N LEU A 73 -11.39 -7.39 3.01
CA LEU A 73 -10.27 -7.12 3.90
C LEU A 73 -9.22 -6.23 3.23
N SER A 74 -8.90 -6.51 1.96
CA SER A 74 -7.94 -5.71 1.20
C SER A 74 -8.44 -4.29 1.00
N GLN A 75 -9.74 -4.11 0.73
CA GLN A 75 -10.36 -2.79 0.60
C GLN A 75 -10.29 -2.04 1.93
N GLU A 76 -10.63 -2.68 3.04
CA GLU A 76 -10.60 -2.07 4.36
C GLU A 76 -9.18 -1.65 4.76
N ARG A 77 -8.18 -2.47 4.44
CA ARG A 77 -6.77 -2.15 4.72
C ARG A 77 -6.30 -0.96 3.89
N ALA A 78 -6.67 -0.91 2.62
CA ALA A 78 -6.34 0.24 1.76
C ALA A 78 -7.00 1.51 2.29
N GLU A 79 -8.25 1.42 2.73
CA GLU A 79 -8.97 2.55 3.30
C GLU A 79 -8.35 3.02 4.63
N SER A 80 -7.86 2.10 5.45
CA SER A 80 -7.18 2.47 6.69
C SER A 80 -5.90 3.26 6.42
N VAL A 81 -5.13 2.86 5.41
CA VAL A 81 -3.94 3.61 5.00
C VAL A 81 -4.35 4.98 4.45
N GLN A 82 -5.41 5.03 3.64
CA GLN A 82 -5.94 6.29 3.11
C GLN A 82 -6.30 7.25 4.25
N GLN A 83 -7.02 6.79 5.24
CA GLN A 83 -7.42 7.62 6.39
C GLN A 83 -6.20 8.10 7.18
N TYR A 84 -5.20 7.24 7.36
CA TYR A 84 -3.95 7.64 7.99
C TYR A 84 -3.27 8.77 7.21
N MET A 85 -3.23 8.65 5.89
CA MET A 85 -2.60 9.65 5.03
C MET A 85 -3.35 10.98 5.09
N ILE A 86 -4.67 10.96 5.17
CA ILE A 86 -5.47 12.18 5.30
C ILE A 86 -5.25 12.81 6.68
N ASN A 87 -5.33 12.03 7.74
CA ASN A 87 -5.36 12.55 9.10
C ASN A 87 -3.97 12.88 9.65
N ALA A 88 -2.98 12.04 9.40
CA ALA A 88 -1.64 12.19 9.95
C ALA A 88 -0.68 12.90 9.00
N MET A 89 -0.76 12.60 7.72
CA MET A 89 0.12 13.21 6.71
C MET A 89 -0.48 14.47 6.09
N ARG A 90 -1.75 14.76 6.36
CA ARG A 90 -2.45 15.95 5.85
C ARG A 90 -2.53 15.99 4.33
N ILE A 91 -2.58 14.82 3.69
CA ILE A 91 -2.73 14.73 2.24
C ILE A 91 -4.20 14.97 1.89
N ALA A 92 -4.44 15.80 0.88
CA ALA A 92 -5.79 16.11 0.45
C ALA A 92 -6.49 14.85 -0.09
N SER A 93 -7.73 14.63 0.33
CA SER A 93 -8.48 13.41 -0.01
C SER A 93 -8.67 13.25 -1.52
N TYR A 94 -8.76 14.35 -2.28
CA TYR A 94 -8.94 14.28 -3.73
C TYR A 94 -7.74 13.71 -4.46
N ARG A 95 -6.59 13.59 -3.81
CA ARG A 95 -5.38 12.97 -4.39
C ARG A 95 -5.35 11.47 -4.19
N LEU A 96 -6.24 10.91 -3.37
CA LEU A 96 -6.14 9.53 -2.87
C LEU A 96 -7.27 8.66 -3.38
N ILE A 97 -6.92 7.48 -3.87
CA ILE A 97 -7.87 6.42 -4.23
C ILE A 97 -7.44 5.16 -3.49
N ALA A 98 -8.37 4.53 -2.77
CA ALA A 98 -8.12 3.26 -2.09
C ALA A 98 -8.86 2.14 -2.80
N THR A 99 -8.15 1.09 -3.19
CA THR A 99 -8.71 -0.04 -3.94
C THR A 99 -8.19 -1.36 -3.38
N GLY A 100 -9.11 -2.29 -3.11
CA GLY A 100 -8.76 -3.65 -2.73
C GLY A 100 -8.78 -4.58 -3.93
N PHE A 101 -7.76 -5.38 -4.08
CA PHE A 101 -7.64 -6.37 -5.15
C PHE A 101 -7.78 -7.80 -4.63
N GLY A 102 -7.92 -7.99 -3.31
CA GLY A 102 -8.00 -9.33 -2.76
C GLY A 102 -6.76 -10.14 -3.14
N GLU A 103 -6.98 -11.36 -3.58
CA GLU A 103 -5.91 -12.28 -3.97
C GLU A 103 -5.59 -12.27 -5.47
N THR A 104 -6.19 -11.36 -6.25
CA THR A 104 -6.17 -11.41 -7.72
C THR A 104 -4.83 -11.04 -8.35
N ASN A 105 -3.94 -10.35 -7.63
CA ASN A 105 -2.67 -9.86 -8.17
C ASN A 105 -1.48 -10.34 -7.33
N PRO A 106 -1.18 -11.65 -7.33
CA PRO A 106 -0.05 -12.16 -6.55
C PRO A 106 1.29 -11.74 -7.17
N VAL A 107 2.27 -11.49 -6.31
CA VAL A 107 3.65 -11.19 -6.70
C VAL A 107 4.61 -12.32 -6.34
N ALA A 108 4.10 -13.35 -5.65
CA ALA A 108 4.87 -14.48 -5.18
C ALA A 108 4.01 -15.74 -5.11
N ASN A 109 4.64 -16.87 -4.85
CA ASN A 109 3.97 -18.15 -4.79
C ASN A 109 3.15 -18.26 -3.50
N ASN A 110 1.84 -18.53 -3.62
CA ASN A 110 0.93 -18.72 -2.48
C ASN A 110 1.09 -20.08 -1.80
N GLU A 111 1.82 -21.02 -2.39
CA GLU A 111 2.03 -22.34 -1.81
C GLU A 111 3.02 -22.31 -0.65
N THR A 112 3.84 -21.28 -0.52
CA THR A 112 4.80 -21.14 0.57
C THR A 112 4.40 -19.99 1.48
N GLU A 113 4.74 -20.07 2.76
CA GLU A 113 4.47 -18.96 3.69
C GLU A 113 5.28 -17.72 3.31
N SER A 114 6.51 -17.92 2.86
CA SER A 114 7.34 -16.80 2.38
C SER A 114 6.67 -16.06 1.22
N GLY A 115 6.08 -16.79 0.27
CA GLY A 115 5.36 -16.20 -0.86
C GLY A 115 4.07 -15.52 -0.42
N ARG A 116 3.30 -16.19 0.45
CA ARG A 116 2.07 -15.60 0.98
C ARG A 116 2.35 -14.29 1.72
N SER A 117 3.41 -14.24 2.51
CA SER A 117 3.80 -13.04 3.23
C SER A 117 4.05 -11.86 2.28
N ARG A 118 4.67 -12.12 1.13
CA ARG A 118 4.91 -11.08 0.12
C ARG A 118 3.63 -10.67 -0.60
N ASN A 119 2.65 -11.54 -0.69
CA ASN A 119 1.37 -11.22 -1.31
C ASN A 119 0.47 -10.39 -0.38
N ARG A 120 0.62 -10.53 0.93
CA ARG A 120 -0.09 -9.71 1.91
C ARG A 120 0.59 -8.35 2.02
N ARG A 121 0.15 -7.40 1.22
CA ARG A 121 0.85 -6.12 1.11
C ARG A 121 -0.08 -4.96 0.79
N ILE A 122 0.44 -3.77 1.00
CA ILE A 122 -0.11 -2.52 0.47
C ILE A 122 0.89 -2.00 -0.57
N ASP A 123 0.43 -1.73 -1.77
CA ASP A 123 1.19 -1.01 -2.78
C ASP A 123 0.66 0.41 -2.89
N ILE A 124 1.55 1.40 -2.89
CA ILE A 124 1.16 2.79 -3.15
C ILE A 124 1.72 3.17 -4.51
N VAL A 125 0.82 3.45 -5.44
CA VAL A 125 1.18 3.90 -6.78
C VAL A 125 1.18 5.43 -6.78
N ILE A 126 2.35 6.02 -6.96
CA ILE A 126 2.51 7.46 -7.06
C ILE A 126 2.48 7.82 -8.53
N LYS A 127 1.47 8.58 -8.95
CA LYS A 127 1.31 9.04 -10.34
C LYS A 127 1.68 10.51 -10.40
N PRO A 128 2.93 10.85 -10.72
CA PRO A 128 3.35 12.25 -10.76
C PRO A 128 2.52 13.02 -11.79
N LYS A 129 2.12 14.21 -11.42
CA LYS A 129 1.42 15.10 -12.33
C LYS A 129 2.45 15.89 -13.09
N LEU A 130 2.54 15.64 -14.39
CA LEU A 130 3.46 16.38 -15.25
C LEU A 130 2.87 17.76 -15.54
N ASP A 131 3.66 18.81 -15.34
CA ASP A 131 3.22 20.15 -15.68
C ASP A 131 3.12 20.29 -17.20
N PRO A 132 2.05 20.90 -17.71
CA PRO A 132 2.00 21.25 -19.12
C PRO A 132 3.08 22.32 -19.39
N ILE A 133 3.77 22.15 -20.48
CA ILE A 133 4.82 23.08 -20.90
C ILE A 133 4.19 24.31 -21.52
#